data_4871ca9e91c2955e3d6f0606f0bee34f
#
_entry.id   4871ca9e91c2955e3d6f0606f0bee34f
#
_cell.length_a   1.000
_cell.length_b   1.000
_cell.length_c   1.000
_cell.angle_alpha   90.00
_cell.angle_beta   90.00
_cell.angle_gamma   90.00
#
_symmetry.space_group_name_H-M   'P 1'
#
loop_
_entity.id
_entity.type
_entity.pdbx_description
1 polymer ?
#
loop_
_entity_poly.entity_id
_entity_poly.type
_entity_poly.pdbx_seq_one_letter_code
_entity_poly.pdbx_strand_id
1 'polypeptide(L)'
;MSRAFVKDSDDAAPALPDLPLSEHPNYVTPRGLMQLRERLASAQARRDALVNSADTMAQQNELAPLERDLRWLAARLSSAIEVDLLSQPEDRVTFGACVTVDSVEGEQRYCIVGEDEADAEQHRVSYLSPLAQALLGAQVGDEVSWKRPAGDLLDRKSVV
;
A
#
# COMPACT_ATOMS: atom_id res chain seq x y z
N MET A 1 -7.54 56.58 22.34
CA MET A 1 -8.28 55.40 21.84
C MET A 1 -7.27 54.31 21.44
N SER A 2 -7.05 53.38 22.33
CA SER A 2 -6.14 52.28 22.10
C SER A 2 -6.89 51.17 21.36
N ARG A 3 -6.54 50.95 20.08
CA ARG A 3 -6.92 49.71 19.40
C ARG A 3 -6.04 48.60 19.94
N ALA A 4 -6.61 47.73 20.74
CA ALA A 4 -5.99 46.47 21.08
C ALA A 4 -5.85 45.67 19.80
N PHE A 5 -4.62 45.50 19.35
CA PHE A 5 -4.28 44.44 18.38
C PHE A 5 -4.47 43.12 19.10
N VAL A 6 -5.58 42.45 18.81
CA VAL A 6 -5.72 41.04 19.08
C VAL A 6 -4.77 40.33 18.09
N LYS A 7 -3.63 39.91 18.60
CA LYS A 7 -2.73 39.04 17.91
C LYS A 7 -3.40 37.65 17.91
N ASP A 8 -4.10 37.36 16.82
CA ASP A 8 -4.48 36.00 16.54
C ASP A 8 -3.17 35.20 16.39
N SER A 9 -2.74 34.62 17.49
CA SER A 9 -1.67 33.63 17.47
C SER A 9 -2.28 32.31 16.95
N ASP A 10 -2.40 32.28 15.63
CA ASP A 10 -2.53 31.01 14.90
C ASP A 10 -1.16 30.31 14.93
N ASP A 11 -0.78 29.87 16.12
CA ASP A 11 0.43 29.07 16.36
C ASP A 11 0.21 27.59 16.01
N ALA A 12 -0.70 27.30 15.08
CA ALA A 12 -0.80 25.99 14.47
C ALA A 12 0.40 25.81 13.54
N ALA A 13 1.26 24.85 13.85
CA ALA A 13 2.32 24.46 12.94
C ALA A 13 1.75 24.21 11.53
N PRO A 14 2.40 24.72 10.47
CA PRO A 14 1.87 24.58 9.12
C PRO A 14 1.68 23.08 8.79
N ALA A 15 0.53 22.76 8.19
CA ALA A 15 0.23 21.40 7.77
C ALA A 15 1.31 20.91 6.79
N LEU A 16 1.74 19.66 6.94
CA LEU A 16 2.66 19.03 5.99
C LEU A 16 1.96 18.83 4.64
N PRO A 17 2.72 18.94 3.52
CA PRO A 17 2.19 18.59 2.21
C PRO A 17 1.64 17.18 2.18
N ASP A 18 0.60 16.95 1.37
CA ASP A 18 0.04 15.63 1.20
C ASP A 18 1.05 14.64 0.60
N LEU A 19 0.96 13.39 1.01
CA LEU A 19 1.72 12.31 0.38
C LEU A 19 1.17 12.07 -1.04
N PRO A 20 2.05 11.72 -2.01
CA PRO A 20 1.62 11.43 -3.36
C PRO A 20 0.70 10.22 -3.39
N LEU A 21 -0.32 10.29 -4.24
CA LEU A 21 -1.22 9.18 -4.52
C LEU A 21 -0.84 8.56 -5.86
N SER A 22 -0.95 7.24 -5.95
CA SER A 22 -0.75 6.52 -7.21
C SER A 22 -1.83 6.92 -8.22
N GLU A 23 -1.44 7.06 -9.48
CA GLU A 23 -2.35 7.32 -10.60
C GLU A 23 -3.03 6.05 -11.12
N HIS A 24 -2.59 4.88 -10.67
CA HIS A 24 -3.14 3.60 -11.09
C HIS A 24 -4.42 3.26 -10.32
N PRO A 25 -5.31 2.42 -10.89
CA PRO A 25 -6.47 1.92 -10.18
C PRO A 25 -6.08 1.27 -8.86
N ASN A 26 -6.78 1.61 -7.79
CA ASN A 26 -6.48 1.09 -6.47
C ASN A 26 -7.21 -0.24 -6.22
N TYR A 27 -6.80 -1.27 -6.95
CA TYR A 27 -7.30 -2.61 -6.70
C TYR A 27 -6.78 -3.14 -5.36
N VAL A 28 -7.68 -3.68 -4.58
CA VAL A 28 -7.36 -4.27 -3.27
C VAL A 28 -7.96 -5.67 -3.15
N THR A 29 -7.25 -6.55 -2.47
CA THR A 29 -7.83 -7.80 -1.99
C THR A 29 -8.70 -7.51 -0.76
N PRO A 30 -9.62 -8.42 -0.37
CA PRO A 30 -10.37 -8.27 0.88
C PRO A 30 -9.45 -8.08 2.09
N ARG A 31 -8.32 -8.78 2.12
CA ARG A 31 -7.31 -8.63 3.17
C ARG A 31 -6.65 -7.26 3.15
N GLY A 32 -6.26 -6.78 1.98
CA GLY A 32 -5.64 -5.46 1.80
C GLY A 32 -6.58 -4.33 2.22
N LEU A 33 -7.86 -4.46 1.91
CA LEU A 33 -8.89 -3.50 2.34
C LEU A 33 -9.03 -3.48 3.87
N MET A 34 -9.06 -4.65 4.48
CA MET A 34 -9.10 -4.77 5.95
C MET A 34 -7.87 -4.12 6.60
N GLN A 35 -6.68 -4.36 6.07
CA GLN A 35 -5.45 -3.76 6.57
C GLN A 35 -5.46 -2.23 6.48
N LEU A 36 -5.98 -1.66 5.38
CA LEU A 36 -6.13 -0.20 5.25
C LEU A 36 -7.09 0.36 6.30
N ARG A 37 -8.21 -0.31 6.56
CA ARG A 37 -9.17 0.08 7.59
C ARG A 37 -8.56 0.04 8.99
N GLU A 38 -7.81 -1.00 9.30
CA GLU A 38 -7.11 -1.15 10.59
C GLU A 38 -6.04 -0.07 10.78
N ARG A 39 -5.27 0.22 9.74
CA ARG A 39 -4.28 1.31 9.78
C ARG A 39 -4.93 2.66 10.02
N LEU A 40 -6.05 2.96 9.35
CA LEU A 40 -6.80 4.19 9.57
C LEU A 40 -7.31 4.28 11.01
N ALA A 41 -7.92 3.23 11.52
CA ALA A 41 -8.44 3.20 12.90
C ALA A 41 -7.32 3.40 13.94
N SER A 42 -6.18 2.74 13.76
CA SER A 42 -5.01 2.89 14.63
C SER A 42 -4.44 4.31 14.60
N ALA A 43 -4.35 4.90 13.42
CA ALA A 43 -3.87 6.28 13.26
C ALA A 43 -4.83 7.30 13.88
N GLN A 44 -6.13 7.11 13.74
CA GLN A 44 -7.15 7.96 14.39
C GLN A 44 -7.05 7.87 15.92
N ALA A 45 -6.93 6.66 16.46
CA ALA A 45 -6.77 6.46 17.90
C ALA A 45 -5.49 7.12 18.43
N ARG A 46 -4.38 7.02 17.70
CA ARG A 46 -3.12 7.68 18.06
C ARG A 46 -3.26 9.20 18.05
N ARG A 47 -3.90 9.76 17.01
CA ARG A 47 -4.17 11.20 16.95
C ARG A 47 -5.01 11.68 18.15
N ASP A 48 -6.08 10.97 18.46
CA ASP A 48 -6.96 11.34 19.56
C ASP A 48 -6.23 11.28 20.90
N ALA A 49 -5.38 10.27 21.10
CA ALA A 49 -4.52 10.18 22.28
C ALA A 49 -3.53 11.34 22.38
N LEU A 50 -2.92 11.75 21.27
CA LEU A 50 -1.99 12.88 21.23
C LEU A 50 -2.69 14.21 21.52
N VAL A 51 -3.84 14.44 20.92
CA VAL A 51 -4.62 15.69 21.15
C VAL A 51 -5.04 15.83 22.61
N ASN A 52 -5.37 14.73 23.26
CA ASN A 52 -5.78 14.70 24.66
C ASN A 52 -4.61 14.56 25.65
N SER A 53 -3.38 14.44 25.16
CA SER A 53 -2.18 14.31 25.99
C SER A 53 -1.70 15.65 26.52
N ALA A 54 -1.11 15.65 27.70
CA ALA A 54 -0.37 16.78 28.24
C ALA A 54 1.07 16.87 27.68
N ASP A 55 1.52 15.89 26.89
CA ASP A 55 2.85 15.86 26.28
C ASP A 55 2.89 16.75 25.04
N THR A 56 3.24 18.00 25.23
CA THR A 56 3.34 19.00 24.17
C THR A 56 4.48 18.68 23.18
N MET A 57 5.54 18.01 23.61
CA MET A 57 6.66 17.64 22.75
C MET A 57 6.22 16.55 21.76
N ALA A 58 5.51 15.53 22.24
CA ALA A 58 4.94 14.51 21.36
C ALA A 58 3.95 15.10 20.37
N GLN A 59 3.08 16.03 20.82
CA GLN A 59 2.14 16.73 19.93
C GLN A 59 2.89 17.50 18.83
N GLN A 60 3.91 18.26 19.16
CA GLN A 60 4.67 19.04 18.18
C GLN A 60 5.39 18.16 17.15
N ASN A 61 5.87 16.99 17.56
CA ASN A 61 6.67 16.11 16.69
C ASN A 61 5.84 15.13 15.86
N GLU A 62 4.72 14.66 16.39
CA GLU A 62 3.99 13.54 15.81
C GLU A 62 2.67 13.93 15.13
N LEU A 63 2.03 15.02 15.55
CA LEU A 63 0.66 15.31 15.11
C LEU A 63 0.59 15.62 13.61
N ALA A 64 1.44 16.49 13.08
CA ALA A 64 1.40 16.88 11.68
C ALA A 64 1.72 15.70 10.72
N PRO A 65 2.76 14.87 10.95
CA PRO A 65 2.97 13.65 10.17
C PRO A 65 1.79 12.69 10.25
N LEU A 66 1.19 12.52 11.41
CA LEU A 66 0.06 11.62 11.60
C LEU A 66 -1.20 12.10 10.88
N GLU A 67 -1.48 13.40 10.91
CA GLU A 67 -2.60 13.99 10.15
C GLU A 67 -2.41 13.85 8.64
N ARG A 68 -1.18 14.01 8.15
CA ARG A 68 -0.83 13.73 6.76
C ARG A 68 -1.09 12.28 6.38
N ASP A 69 -0.68 11.34 7.22
CA ASP A 69 -0.90 9.91 7.01
C ASP A 69 -2.40 9.55 7.04
N LEU A 70 -3.16 10.20 7.91
CA LEU A 70 -4.63 10.04 7.95
C LEU A 70 -5.29 10.50 6.66
N ARG A 71 -4.87 11.64 6.09
CA ARG A 71 -5.39 12.10 4.80
C ARG A 71 -5.08 11.10 3.68
N TRP A 72 -3.86 10.59 3.65
CA TRP A 72 -3.45 9.57 2.68
C TRP A 72 -4.26 8.29 2.82
N LEU A 73 -4.40 7.75 4.03
CA LEU A 73 -5.19 6.55 4.30
C LEU A 73 -6.66 6.73 3.92
N ALA A 74 -7.26 7.88 4.24
CA ALA A 74 -8.63 8.19 3.85
C ALA A 74 -8.80 8.21 2.32
N ALA A 75 -7.85 8.81 1.60
CA ALA A 75 -7.85 8.85 0.14
C ALA A 75 -7.70 7.44 -0.46
N ARG A 76 -6.81 6.62 0.09
CA ARG A 76 -6.62 5.22 -0.36
C ARG A 76 -7.87 4.38 -0.12
N LEU A 77 -8.53 4.52 1.01
CA LEU A 77 -9.80 3.83 1.29
C LEU A 77 -10.93 4.31 0.38
N SER A 78 -11.01 5.61 0.12
CA SER A 78 -12.03 6.19 -0.76
C SER A 78 -11.90 5.69 -2.19
N SER A 79 -10.70 5.47 -2.69
CA SER A 79 -10.42 5.01 -4.05
C SER A 79 -10.33 3.48 -4.18
N ALA A 80 -10.38 2.73 -3.09
CA ALA A 80 -10.21 1.28 -3.10
C ALA A 80 -11.30 0.58 -3.92
N ILE A 81 -10.85 -0.30 -4.81
CA ILE A 81 -11.70 -1.17 -5.62
C ILE A 81 -11.46 -2.61 -5.14
N GLU A 82 -12.38 -3.12 -4.35
CA GLU A 82 -12.27 -4.50 -3.86
C GLU A 82 -12.53 -5.49 -4.99
N VAL A 83 -11.61 -6.39 -5.21
CA VAL A 83 -11.72 -7.44 -6.22
C VAL A 83 -12.32 -8.69 -5.60
N ASP A 84 -13.39 -9.21 -6.20
CA ASP A 84 -13.96 -10.49 -5.80
C ASP A 84 -13.06 -11.63 -6.28
N LEU A 85 -12.28 -12.20 -5.38
CA LEU A 85 -11.34 -13.28 -5.69
C LEU A 85 -12.03 -14.59 -6.06
N LEU A 86 -13.26 -14.81 -5.60
CA LEU A 86 -14.01 -16.03 -5.89
C LEU A 86 -14.55 -16.07 -7.32
N SER A 87 -14.72 -14.91 -7.94
CA SER A 87 -15.18 -14.81 -9.33
C SER A 87 -14.05 -14.81 -10.36
N GLN A 88 -12.81 -14.88 -9.93
CA GLN A 88 -11.65 -14.90 -10.82
C GLN A 88 -11.51 -16.27 -11.50
N PRO A 89 -11.02 -16.31 -12.76
CA PRO A 89 -10.70 -17.57 -13.42
C PRO A 89 -9.66 -18.38 -12.66
N GLU A 90 -9.87 -19.68 -12.56
CA GLU A 90 -8.94 -20.61 -11.88
C GLU A 90 -7.86 -21.15 -12.81
N ASP A 91 -8.01 -21.01 -14.12
CA ASP A 91 -7.14 -21.57 -15.15
C ASP A 91 -5.93 -20.69 -15.50
N ARG A 92 -5.88 -19.48 -14.95
CA ARG A 92 -4.81 -18.51 -15.21
C ARG A 92 -4.53 -17.64 -14.01
N VAL A 93 -3.34 -17.05 -14.01
CA VAL A 93 -2.93 -16.10 -12.97
C VAL A 93 -3.70 -14.79 -13.13
N THR A 94 -4.38 -14.38 -12.07
CA THR A 94 -5.14 -13.12 -12.00
C THR A 94 -4.76 -12.34 -10.75
N PHE A 95 -5.29 -11.11 -10.63
CA PHE A 95 -5.14 -10.33 -9.40
C PHE A 95 -5.62 -11.13 -8.18
N GLY A 96 -4.86 -11.12 -7.11
CA GLY A 96 -5.15 -11.86 -5.88
C GLY A 96 -4.69 -13.32 -5.90
N ALA A 97 -4.21 -13.83 -7.03
CA ALA A 97 -3.72 -15.21 -7.12
C ALA A 97 -2.38 -15.38 -6.39
N CYS A 98 -2.21 -16.53 -5.77
CA CYS A 98 -0.92 -16.98 -5.26
C CYS A 98 -0.38 -18.06 -6.20
N VAL A 99 0.82 -17.83 -6.72
CA VAL A 99 1.44 -18.62 -7.77
C VAL A 99 2.74 -19.21 -7.26
N THR A 100 2.92 -20.51 -7.42
CA THR A 100 4.22 -21.15 -7.21
C THR A 100 5.00 -21.12 -8.52
N VAL A 101 6.22 -20.68 -8.47
CA VAL A 101 7.13 -20.63 -9.62
C VAL A 101 8.42 -21.37 -9.30
N ASP A 102 8.96 -22.06 -10.27
CA ASP A 102 10.25 -22.73 -10.19
C ASP A 102 11.28 -21.99 -11.03
N SER A 103 12.47 -21.84 -10.49
CA SER A 103 13.60 -21.21 -11.15
C SER A 103 14.91 -21.87 -10.73
N VAL A 104 16.03 -21.39 -11.27
CA VAL A 104 17.37 -21.84 -10.85
C VAL A 104 17.64 -21.66 -9.35
N GLU A 105 16.90 -20.78 -8.71
CA GLU A 105 16.99 -20.51 -7.26
C GLU A 105 16.05 -21.42 -6.43
N GLY A 106 15.27 -22.28 -7.09
CA GLY A 106 14.28 -23.16 -6.49
C GLY A 106 12.85 -22.65 -6.59
N GLU A 107 11.93 -23.36 -5.95
CA GLU A 107 10.52 -23.00 -5.89
C GLU A 107 10.27 -21.84 -4.92
N GLN A 108 9.49 -20.88 -5.38
CA GLN A 108 9.00 -19.77 -4.55
C GLN A 108 7.53 -19.49 -4.84
N ARG A 109 6.80 -19.08 -3.83
CA ARG A 109 5.40 -18.72 -3.94
C ARG A 109 5.25 -17.22 -3.83
N TYR A 110 4.55 -16.61 -4.80
CA TYR A 110 4.22 -15.19 -4.82
C TYR A 110 2.71 -15.00 -4.85
N CYS A 111 2.23 -14.00 -4.12
CA CYS A 111 0.84 -13.56 -4.20
C CYS A 111 0.79 -12.19 -4.85
N ILE A 112 -0.09 -12.01 -5.84
CA ILE A 112 -0.29 -10.75 -6.55
C ILE A 112 -1.37 -9.97 -5.81
N VAL A 113 -1.00 -8.80 -5.31
CA VAL A 113 -1.83 -7.99 -4.42
C VAL A 113 -1.86 -6.53 -4.88
N GLY A 114 -2.63 -5.70 -4.19
CA GLY A 114 -2.62 -4.25 -4.41
C GLY A 114 -1.32 -3.58 -3.96
N GLU A 115 -1.12 -2.33 -4.38
CA GLU A 115 0.10 -1.58 -4.08
C GLU A 115 0.37 -1.44 -2.58
N ASP A 116 -0.68 -1.21 -1.78
CA ASP A 116 -0.54 -0.96 -0.34
C ASP A 116 -0.40 -2.24 0.49
N GLU A 117 -0.68 -3.39 -0.10
CA GLU A 117 -0.54 -4.71 0.51
C GLU A 117 0.79 -5.40 0.17
N ALA A 118 1.56 -4.85 -0.75
CA ALA A 118 2.83 -5.41 -1.19
C ALA A 118 3.82 -5.50 -0.03
N ASP A 119 4.46 -6.67 0.10
CA ASP A 119 5.43 -6.98 1.15
C ASP A 119 6.43 -8.01 0.61
N ALA A 120 7.64 -7.55 0.32
CA ALA A 120 8.68 -8.40 -0.25
C ALA A 120 9.10 -9.54 0.69
N GLU A 121 9.07 -9.34 1.99
CA GLU A 121 9.44 -10.36 2.98
C GLU A 121 8.43 -11.52 3.01
N GLN A 122 7.17 -11.23 2.69
CA GLN A 122 6.10 -12.23 2.61
C GLN A 122 5.81 -12.67 1.17
N HIS A 123 6.66 -12.32 0.22
CA HIS A 123 6.48 -12.61 -1.21
C HIS A 123 5.13 -12.15 -1.76
N ARG A 124 4.64 -11.00 -1.27
CA ARG A 124 3.49 -10.30 -1.82
C ARG A 124 3.96 -9.21 -2.75
N VAL A 125 3.61 -9.34 -3.99
CA VAL A 125 4.04 -8.42 -5.04
C VAL A 125 2.87 -7.57 -5.52
N SER A 126 3.12 -6.28 -5.71
CA SER A 126 2.13 -5.41 -6.33
C SER A 126 1.80 -5.92 -7.74
N TYR A 127 0.53 -5.83 -8.12
CA TYR A 127 0.09 -6.19 -9.47
C TYR A 127 0.78 -5.34 -10.55
N LEU A 128 1.32 -4.18 -10.19
CA LEU A 128 2.10 -3.29 -11.07
C LEU A 128 3.57 -3.66 -11.16
N SER A 129 4.06 -4.56 -10.29
CA SER A 129 5.47 -4.95 -10.30
C SER A 129 5.84 -5.71 -11.57
N PRO A 130 7.11 -5.65 -12.03
CA PRO A 130 7.55 -6.38 -13.20
C PRO A 130 7.29 -7.89 -13.13
N LEU A 131 7.48 -8.50 -11.96
CA LEU A 131 7.20 -9.92 -11.76
C LEU A 131 5.72 -10.23 -11.91
N ALA A 132 4.85 -9.46 -11.26
CA ALA A 132 3.41 -9.65 -11.38
C ALA A 132 2.92 -9.46 -12.82
N GLN A 133 3.43 -8.45 -13.54
CA GLN A 133 3.08 -8.21 -14.93
C GLN A 133 3.52 -9.37 -15.84
N ALA A 134 4.65 -10.02 -15.55
CA ALA A 134 5.08 -11.20 -16.27
C ALA A 134 4.21 -12.43 -15.98
N LEU A 135 3.72 -12.57 -14.74
CA LEU A 135 2.92 -13.72 -14.32
C LEU A 135 1.44 -13.61 -14.71
N LEU A 136 0.87 -12.39 -14.74
CA LEU A 136 -0.55 -12.20 -15.04
C LEU A 136 -0.94 -12.79 -16.40
N GLY A 137 -1.98 -13.63 -16.39
CA GLY A 137 -2.46 -14.33 -17.57
C GLY A 137 -1.76 -15.66 -17.86
N ALA A 138 -0.67 -15.99 -17.17
CA ALA A 138 0.02 -17.25 -17.33
C ALA A 138 -0.80 -18.44 -16.79
N GLN A 139 -0.55 -19.61 -17.35
CA GLN A 139 -1.14 -20.87 -16.93
C GLN A 139 -0.06 -21.80 -16.36
N VAL A 140 -0.48 -22.82 -15.64
CA VAL A 140 0.43 -23.86 -15.15
C VAL A 140 1.17 -24.49 -16.34
N GLY A 141 2.49 -24.57 -16.25
CA GLY A 141 3.38 -25.06 -17.31
C GLY A 141 3.99 -23.98 -18.18
N ASP A 142 3.49 -22.73 -18.09
CA ASP A 142 4.07 -21.63 -18.83
C ASP A 142 5.42 -21.18 -18.23
N GLU A 143 6.30 -20.74 -19.10
CA GLU A 143 7.52 -20.03 -18.72
C GLU A 143 7.31 -18.52 -18.88
N VAL A 144 7.68 -17.77 -17.85
CA VAL A 144 7.63 -16.31 -17.87
C VAL A 144 9.03 -15.75 -17.65
N SER A 145 9.29 -14.62 -18.30
CA SER A 145 10.55 -13.91 -18.17
C SER A 145 10.26 -12.50 -17.66
N TRP A 146 11.06 -12.05 -16.71
CA TRP A 146 10.95 -10.69 -16.18
C TRP A 146 12.32 -10.09 -15.94
N LYS A 147 12.42 -8.79 -16.08
CA LYS A 147 13.64 -8.04 -15.84
C LYS A 147 13.73 -7.69 -14.35
N ARG A 148 14.79 -8.15 -13.67
CA ARG A 148 15.03 -7.81 -12.28
C ARG A 148 15.38 -6.32 -12.12
N PRO A 149 14.88 -5.64 -11.09
CA PRO A 149 15.23 -4.23 -10.83
C PRO A 149 16.72 -4.02 -10.58
N ALA A 150 17.44 -5.05 -10.09
CA ALA A 150 18.85 -4.97 -9.71
C ALA A 150 19.86 -5.26 -10.82
N GLY A 151 19.43 -5.41 -12.09
CA GLY A 151 20.36 -5.69 -13.20
C GLY A 151 19.68 -6.03 -14.51
N ASP A 152 20.49 -6.18 -15.58
CA ASP A 152 20.02 -6.50 -16.94
C ASP A 152 19.74 -7.97 -17.20
N LEU A 153 19.77 -8.80 -16.17
CA LEU A 153 19.51 -10.24 -16.27
C LEU A 153 18.01 -10.52 -16.32
N LEU A 154 17.60 -11.18 -17.39
CA LEU A 154 16.26 -11.77 -17.48
C LEU A 154 16.22 -13.01 -16.59
N ASP A 155 15.27 -13.02 -15.67
CA ASP A 155 14.96 -14.20 -14.87
C ASP A 155 13.81 -14.98 -15.54
N ARG A 156 13.99 -16.29 -15.71
CA ARG A 156 12.97 -17.19 -16.23
C ARG A 156 12.37 -17.98 -15.08
N LYS A 157 11.05 -17.99 -15.02
CA LYS A 157 10.29 -18.72 -14.01
C LYS A 157 9.25 -19.59 -14.70
N SER A 158 9.18 -20.86 -14.29
CA SER A 158 8.13 -21.76 -14.73
C SER A 158 6.99 -21.75 -13.73
N VAL A 159 5.76 -21.60 -14.21
CA VAL A 159 4.56 -21.67 -13.39
C VAL A 159 4.23 -23.13 -13.11
N VAL A 160 4.16 -23.50 -11.83
CA VAL A 160 3.89 -24.86 -11.37
C VAL A 160 2.63 -24.97 -10.55
#